data_feb8e320598dd084ab7bd8a54d2eb485
#
_entry.id   feb8e320598dd084ab7bd8a54d2eb485
#
_cell.length_a   1.000
_cell.length_b   1.000
_cell.length_c   1.000
_cell.angle_alpha   90.00
_cell.angle_beta   90.00
_cell.angle_gamma   90.00
#
_symmetry.space_group_name_H-M   'P 1'
#
loop_
_entity.id
_entity.type
_entity.pdbx_description
1 polymer ?
#
loop_
_entity_poly.entity_id
_entity_poly.type
_entity_poly.pdbx_seq_one_letter_code
_entity_poly.pdbx_strand_id
1 'polypeptide(L)'
;MNSLNNGHINNNGHQPFNPNQHLINLEKDSNKPARAYLNVQWRLVWFREQCPEGTIDTEELCVDLDREVEKEVQVWNQQKRVSEKVTKTAKGYARYKAIVTDGKGGRATGTKTETAVDFPDFCEKAETGAVGRALAALGYGTQFAPEFDEGEHRIVDTPVVKR
;
A
#
# COMPACT_ATOMS: atom_id res chain seq x y z
N MET A 1 18.60 7.54 -36.15
CA MET A 1 17.53 6.55 -36.35
C MET A 1 16.59 6.63 -35.17
N ASN A 2 15.45 7.31 -35.37
CA ASN A 2 14.42 7.50 -34.31
C ASN A 2 13.57 6.23 -34.24
N SER A 3 13.65 5.50 -33.14
CA SER A 3 12.70 4.43 -32.86
C SER A 3 11.39 5.07 -32.40
N LEU A 4 10.39 5.06 -33.27
CA LEU A 4 9.03 5.43 -32.98
C LEU A 4 8.44 4.44 -31.96
N ASN A 5 8.15 4.95 -30.79
CA ASN A 5 7.37 4.26 -29.77
C ASN A 5 5.92 4.14 -30.29
N ASN A 6 5.61 3.00 -30.94
CA ASN A 6 4.23 2.68 -31.32
C ASN A 6 3.44 2.32 -30.05
N GLY A 7 2.91 3.34 -29.40
CA GLY A 7 1.93 3.16 -28.34
C GLY A 7 0.66 2.51 -28.93
N HIS A 8 0.28 1.35 -28.44
CA HIS A 8 -1.01 0.73 -28.73
C HIS A 8 -2.10 1.70 -28.28
N ILE A 9 -2.83 2.27 -29.25
CA ILE A 9 -4.01 3.09 -28.99
C ILE A 9 -5.21 2.12 -28.95
N ASN A 10 -5.98 2.16 -27.87
CA ASN A 10 -7.25 1.45 -27.78
C ASN A 10 -8.23 1.99 -28.83
N ASN A 11 -9.24 1.18 -29.23
CA ASN A 11 -10.24 1.52 -30.26
C ASN A 11 -10.99 2.87 -30.02
N ASN A 12 -10.85 3.48 -28.83
CA ASN A 12 -11.42 4.78 -28.46
C ASN A 12 -10.40 5.94 -28.46
N GLY A 13 -9.20 5.77 -29.02
CA GLY A 13 -8.18 6.82 -29.06
C GLY A 13 -7.50 7.14 -27.72
N HIS A 14 -7.80 6.42 -26.66
CA HIS A 14 -7.15 6.57 -25.36
C HIS A 14 -5.89 5.72 -25.27
N GLN A 15 -4.80 6.32 -24.80
CA GLN A 15 -3.61 5.55 -24.44
C GLN A 15 -3.92 4.71 -23.19
N PRO A 16 -3.56 3.40 -23.18
CA PRO A 16 -3.77 2.58 -21.99
C PRO A 16 -2.97 3.13 -20.81
N PHE A 17 -3.51 2.95 -19.59
CA PHE A 17 -2.85 3.38 -18.37
C PHE A 17 -1.45 2.76 -18.24
N ASN A 18 -0.47 3.62 -18.01
CA ASN A 18 0.91 3.19 -17.79
C ASN A 18 1.34 3.46 -16.34
N PRO A 19 1.41 2.45 -15.47
CA PRO A 19 1.76 2.64 -14.06
C PRO A 19 3.13 3.27 -13.84
N ASN A 20 4.09 3.06 -14.76
CA ASN A 20 5.44 3.60 -14.63
C ASN A 20 5.51 5.13 -14.65
N GLN A 21 4.48 5.79 -15.21
CA GLN A 21 4.40 7.26 -15.22
C GLN A 21 3.95 7.87 -13.88
N HIS A 22 3.47 7.03 -12.96
CA HIS A 22 2.87 7.44 -11.68
C HIS A 22 3.61 6.88 -10.47
N LEU A 23 4.79 6.31 -10.70
CA LEU A 23 5.63 5.80 -9.61
C LEU A 23 6.25 6.95 -8.83
N ILE A 24 6.27 6.80 -7.52
CA ILE A 24 7.05 7.65 -6.62
C ILE A 24 8.16 6.80 -5.98
N ASN A 25 9.27 7.45 -5.62
CA ASN A 25 10.34 6.79 -4.89
C ASN A 25 10.14 6.99 -3.39
N LEU A 26 10.04 5.89 -2.65
CA LEU A 26 10.05 5.92 -1.20
C LEU A 26 11.51 5.85 -0.74
N GLU A 27 12.07 6.98 -0.35
CA GLU A 27 13.36 7.03 0.34
C GLU A 27 13.11 6.69 1.82
N LYS A 28 13.62 5.55 2.25
CA LYS A 28 13.47 5.14 3.65
C LYS A 28 14.75 5.27 4.45
N ASP A 29 15.90 5.28 3.80
CA ASP A 29 17.20 5.32 4.46
C ASP A 29 18.27 5.65 3.42
N SER A 30 19.23 6.52 3.75
CA SER A 30 20.35 6.90 2.89
C SER A 30 21.22 5.71 2.44
N ASN A 31 21.10 4.57 3.12
CA ASN A 31 21.87 3.35 2.86
C ASN A 31 21.09 2.27 2.10
N LYS A 32 19.82 2.50 1.74
CA LYS A 32 18.99 1.53 0.99
C LYS A 32 18.54 2.12 -0.34
N PRO A 33 18.50 1.31 -1.41
CA PRO A 33 18.00 1.78 -2.69
C PRO A 33 16.56 2.27 -2.55
N ALA A 34 16.24 3.39 -3.20
CA ALA A 34 14.89 3.90 -3.29
C ALA A 34 13.96 2.84 -3.88
N ARG A 35 12.79 2.63 -3.26
CA ARG A 35 11.79 1.66 -3.73
C ARG A 35 10.71 2.39 -4.51
N ALA A 36 10.43 1.91 -5.71
CA ALA A 36 9.31 2.40 -6.49
C ALA A 36 7.99 2.01 -5.82
N TYR A 37 7.07 2.97 -5.71
CA TYR A 37 5.74 2.78 -5.12
C TYR A 37 4.67 3.35 -6.03
N LEU A 38 3.59 2.59 -6.22
CA LEU A 38 2.40 3.05 -6.93
C LEU A 38 1.30 3.34 -5.89
N ASN A 39 0.92 4.60 -5.77
CA ASN A 39 -0.14 5.03 -4.86
C ASN A 39 -1.47 4.32 -5.16
N VAL A 40 -2.29 4.10 -4.13
CA VAL A 40 -3.59 3.41 -4.23
C VAL A 40 -4.51 4.08 -5.27
N GLN A 41 -4.53 5.41 -5.35
CA GLN A 41 -5.30 6.14 -6.35
C GLN A 41 -4.99 5.70 -7.79
N TRP A 42 -3.74 5.44 -8.11
CA TRP A 42 -3.32 5.02 -9.45
C TRP A 42 -3.60 3.53 -9.70
N ARG A 43 -3.57 2.71 -8.65
CA ARG A 43 -4.05 1.31 -8.72
C ARG A 43 -5.55 1.28 -9.01
N LEU A 44 -6.33 2.19 -8.42
CA LEU A 44 -7.77 2.33 -8.68
C LEU A 44 -8.06 2.76 -10.12
N VAL A 45 -7.34 3.78 -10.64
CA VAL A 45 -7.47 4.21 -12.04
C VAL A 45 -7.18 3.05 -12.99
N TRP A 46 -6.08 2.36 -12.78
CA TRP A 46 -5.69 1.20 -13.58
C TRP A 46 -6.74 0.09 -13.53
N PHE A 47 -7.20 -0.25 -12.32
CA PHE A 47 -8.23 -1.27 -12.12
C PHE A 47 -9.54 -0.91 -12.84
N ARG A 48 -10.03 0.33 -12.72
CA ARG A 48 -11.28 0.76 -13.34
C ARG A 48 -11.20 0.79 -14.87
N GLU A 49 -10.03 1.08 -15.43
CA GLU A 49 -9.82 0.99 -16.87
C GLU A 49 -9.86 -0.46 -17.37
N GLN A 50 -9.23 -1.38 -16.65
CA GLN A 50 -9.11 -2.78 -17.07
C GLN A 50 -10.33 -3.64 -16.71
N CYS A 51 -11.04 -3.26 -15.68
CA CYS A 51 -12.16 -4.00 -15.09
C CYS A 51 -13.36 -3.07 -14.82
N PRO A 52 -14.05 -2.57 -15.87
CA PRO A 52 -15.21 -1.69 -15.69
C PRO A 52 -16.34 -2.36 -14.90
N GLU A 53 -16.50 -3.68 -15.02
CA GLU A 53 -17.48 -4.48 -14.26
C GLU A 53 -16.95 -4.99 -12.90
N GLY A 54 -15.73 -4.61 -12.55
CA GLY A 54 -15.12 -5.00 -11.28
C GLY A 54 -15.77 -4.27 -10.09
N THR A 55 -15.79 -4.95 -8.94
CA THR A 55 -16.32 -4.39 -7.67
C THR A 55 -15.22 -4.17 -6.65
N ILE A 56 -15.43 -3.20 -5.78
CA ILE A 56 -14.60 -2.93 -4.61
C ILE A 56 -15.55 -2.72 -3.45
N ASP A 57 -15.49 -3.61 -2.48
CA ASP A 57 -16.28 -3.56 -1.25
C ASP A 57 -15.34 -3.44 -0.06
N THR A 58 -15.70 -2.62 0.92
CA THR A 58 -14.98 -2.48 2.18
C THR A 58 -15.86 -2.92 3.34
N GLU A 59 -15.22 -3.53 4.34
CA GLU A 59 -15.86 -4.01 5.57
C GLU A 59 -15.07 -3.48 6.76
N GLU A 60 -15.74 -2.77 7.66
CA GLU A 60 -15.19 -2.40 8.95
C GLU A 60 -15.16 -3.64 9.84
N LEU A 61 -13.97 -4.12 10.17
CA LEU A 61 -13.80 -5.25 11.08
C LEU A 61 -13.78 -4.83 12.54
N CYS A 62 -13.23 -3.65 12.81
CA CYS A 62 -13.15 -3.08 14.15
C CYS A 62 -12.78 -1.60 14.06
N VAL A 63 -13.54 -0.74 14.72
CA VAL A 63 -13.15 0.64 15.04
C VAL A 63 -13.35 0.84 16.53
N ASP A 64 -12.29 1.25 17.23
CA ASP A 64 -12.29 1.49 18.66
C ASP A 64 -11.60 2.84 18.93
N LEU A 65 -12.42 3.87 19.17
CA LEU A 65 -11.96 5.23 19.38
C LEU A 65 -11.37 5.46 20.78
N ASP A 66 -11.64 4.56 21.72
CA ASP A 66 -11.18 4.66 23.11
C ASP A 66 -9.95 3.81 23.38
N ARG A 67 -9.58 2.94 22.46
CA ARG A 67 -8.41 2.07 22.58
C ARG A 67 -7.14 2.90 22.61
N GLU A 68 -6.48 2.89 23.74
CA GLU A 68 -5.16 3.50 23.89
C GLU A 68 -4.08 2.65 23.21
N VAL A 69 -3.26 3.30 22.41
CA VAL A 69 -2.15 2.67 21.69
C VAL A 69 -0.88 3.48 21.95
N GLU A 70 0.17 2.77 22.34
CA GLU A 70 1.49 3.34 22.56
C GLU A 70 2.46 2.87 21.47
N LYS A 71 3.36 3.77 21.05
CA LYS A 71 4.41 3.46 20.08
C LYS A 71 5.69 4.21 20.40
N GLU A 72 6.80 3.49 20.44
CA GLU A 72 8.11 4.13 20.47
C GLU A 72 8.44 4.71 19.09
N VAL A 73 8.78 5.98 19.06
CA VAL A 73 9.24 6.68 17.86
C VAL A 73 10.59 7.33 18.13
N GLN A 74 11.42 7.38 17.09
CA GLN A 74 12.65 8.15 17.16
C GLN A 74 12.37 9.60 16.76
N VAL A 75 12.71 10.54 17.64
CA VAL A 75 12.57 11.97 17.40
C VAL A 75 13.95 12.60 17.44
N TRP A 76 14.24 13.43 16.43
CA TRP A 76 15.48 14.18 16.41
C TRP A 76 15.43 15.34 17.42
N ASN A 77 16.30 15.30 18.43
CA ASN A 77 16.45 16.39 19.38
C ASN A 77 17.45 17.41 18.83
N GLN A 78 16.94 18.57 18.40
CA GLN A 78 17.75 19.63 17.79
C GLN A 78 18.77 20.22 18.74
N GLN A 79 18.49 20.30 20.05
CA GLN A 79 19.38 20.87 21.05
C GLN A 79 20.56 19.94 21.34
N LYS A 80 20.29 18.64 21.46
CA LYS A 80 21.31 17.64 21.77
C LYS A 80 21.97 17.06 20.51
N ARG A 81 21.40 17.31 19.32
CA ARG A 81 21.82 16.73 18.02
C ARG A 81 21.92 15.21 18.04
N VAL A 82 20.96 14.57 18.72
CA VAL A 82 20.84 13.10 18.81
C VAL A 82 19.41 12.66 18.55
N SER A 83 19.26 11.43 18.10
CA SER A 83 17.96 10.79 17.98
C SER A 83 17.57 10.17 19.33
N GLU A 84 16.45 10.57 19.88
CA GLU A 84 15.93 10.06 21.15
C GLU A 84 14.68 9.23 20.91
N LYS A 85 14.53 8.14 21.66
CA LYS A 85 13.30 7.35 21.67
C LYS A 85 12.27 8.04 22.57
N VAL A 86 11.11 8.32 22.02
CA VAL A 86 9.98 8.91 22.73
C VAL A 86 8.76 8.01 22.54
N THR A 87 8.05 7.71 23.64
CA THR A 87 6.77 7.02 23.57
C THR A 87 5.68 8.02 23.23
N LYS A 88 4.98 7.79 22.13
CA LYS A 88 3.75 8.51 21.78
C LYS A 88 2.55 7.64 22.14
N THR A 89 1.54 8.27 22.72
CA THR A 89 0.27 7.62 23.10
C THR A 89 -0.87 8.37 22.42
N ALA A 90 -1.81 7.65 21.83
CA ALA A 90 -3.05 8.22 21.33
C ALA A 90 -4.18 7.19 21.43
N LYS A 91 -5.44 7.67 21.44
CA LYS A 91 -6.62 6.82 21.43
C LYS A 91 -7.18 6.72 20.02
N GLY A 92 -7.34 5.52 19.53
CA GLY A 92 -7.92 5.20 18.25
C GLY A 92 -7.22 4.03 17.55
N TYR A 93 -8.04 3.08 17.13
CA TYR A 93 -7.66 1.87 16.41
C TYR A 93 -8.71 1.57 15.35
N ALA A 94 -8.28 1.28 14.14
CA ALA A 94 -9.18 0.85 13.07
C ALA A 94 -8.59 -0.33 12.31
N ARG A 95 -9.46 -1.26 11.92
CA ARG A 95 -9.13 -2.40 11.07
C ARG A 95 -10.22 -2.60 10.03
N TYR A 96 -9.82 -2.53 8.78
CA TYR A 96 -10.68 -2.71 7.62
C TYR A 96 -10.24 -3.88 6.76
N LYS A 97 -11.20 -4.45 6.05
CA LYS A 97 -10.99 -5.45 5.01
C LYS A 97 -11.59 -4.93 3.72
N ALA A 98 -10.89 -5.11 2.61
CA ALA A 98 -11.41 -4.88 1.28
C ALA A 98 -11.53 -6.20 0.52
N ILE A 99 -12.54 -6.27 -0.33
CA ILE A 99 -12.78 -7.36 -1.28
C ILE A 99 -12.83 -6.73 -2.66
N VAL A 100 -12.01 -7.21 -3.58
CA VAL A 100 -11.97 -6.72 -4.96
C VAL A 100 -12.23 -7.88 -5.89
N THR A 101 -13.13 -7.68 -6.87
CA THR A 101 -13.38 -8.64 -7.95
C THR A 101 -13.17 -7.97 -9.30
N ASP A 102 -12.61 -8.67 -10.27
CA ASP A 102 -12.34 -8.12 -11.61
C ASP A 102 -13.52 -8.26 -12.59
N GLY A 103 -14.62 -8.88 -12.15
CA GLY A 103 -15.77 -9.20 -13.00
C GLY A 103 -15.55 -10.37 -13.98
N LYS A 104 -14.36 -10.99 -13.95
CA LYS A 104 -13.97 -12.10 -14.84
C LYS A 104 -13.65 -13.40 -14.09
N GLY A 105 -13.94 -13.42 -12.79
CA GLY A 105 -13.66 -14.56 -11.90
C GLY A 105 -12.50 -14.36 -10.94
N GLY A 106 -11.68 -13.34 -11.15
CA GLY A 106 -10.62 -12.95 -10.22
C GLY A 106 -11.20 -12.27 -8.97
N ARG A 107 -10.68 -12.64 -7.79
CA ARG A 107 -11.07 -12.07 -6.50
C ARG A 107 -9.87 -12.03 -5.57
N ALA A 108 -9.67 -10.89 -4.92
CA ALA A 108 -8.64 -10.72 -3.90
C ALA A 108 -9.19 -9.99 -2.68
N THR A 109 -8.52 -10.17 -1.55
CA THR A 109 -8.82 -9.48 -0.29
C THR A 109 -7.58 -8.82 0.26
N GLY A 110 -7.76 -7.70 0.95
CA GLY A 110 -6.72 -7.01 1.70
C GLY A 110 -7.24 -6.60 3.06
N THR A 111 -6.42 -6.67 4.08
CA THR A 111 -6.74 -6.18 5.42
C THR A 111 -5.67 -5.20 5.87
N LYS A 112 -6.08 -4.10 6.46
CA LYS A 112 -5.19 -3.08 7.00
C LYS A 112 -5.64 -2.64 8.37
N THR A 113 -4.67 -2.41 9.24
CA THR A 113 -4.86 -1.83 10.57
C THR A 113 -4.08 -0.54 10.64
N GLU A 114 -4.70 0.51 11.20
CA GLU A 114 -4.06 1.78 11.50
C GLU A 114 -4.47 2.28 12.89
N THR A 115 -3.70 3.20 13.43
CA THR A 115 -3.92 3.75 14.77
C THR A 115 -3.76 5.26 14.77
N ALA A 116 -4.41 5.93 15.73
CA ALA A 116 -4.31 7.37 15.89
C ALA A 116 -2.89 7.85 16.28
N VAL A 117 -2.03 6.95 16.77
CA VAL A 117 -0.61 7.27 17.01
C VAL A 117 0.13 7.54 15.71
N ASP A 118 -0.23 6.81 14.64
CA ASP A 118 0.39 6.94 13.33
C ASP A 118 -0.25 8.04 12.50
N PHE A 119 -1.60 8.10 12.50
CA PHE A 119 -2.36 9.03 11.66
C PHE A 119 -3.60 9.52 12.37
N PRO A 120 -3.92 10.83 12.37
CA PRO A 120 -5.18 11.35 12.90
C PRO A 120 -6.40 10.86 12.10
N ASP A 121 -6.24 10.58 10.80
CA ASP A 121 -7.22 10.02 9.88
C ASP A 121 -7.06 8.48 9.74
N PHE A 122 -6.85 7.80 10.87
CA PHE A 122 -6.53 6.37 10.90
C PHE A 122 -7.63 5.46 10.34
N CYS A 123 -8.90 5.83 10.45
CA CYS A 123 -10.01 5.06 9.87
C CYS A 123 -9.92 5.04 8.35
N GLU A 124 -9.83 6.21 7.73
CA GLU A 124 -9.72 6.38 6.28
C GLU A 124 -8.42 5.78 5.73
N LYS A 125 -7.34 5.87 6.51
CA LYS A 125 -6.06 5.24 6.15
C LYS A 125 -6.14 3.72 6.20
N ALA A 126 -6.83 3.14 7.18
CA ALA A 126 -7.04 1.70 7.28
C ALA A 126 -7.88 1.18 6.11
N GLU A 127 -8.98 1.86 5.79
CA GLU A 127 -9.85 1.50 4.67
C GLU A 127 -9.10 1.59 3.32
N THR A 128 -8.50 2.76 3.02
CA THR A 128 -7.72 2.96 1.80
C THR A 128 -6.58 1.96 1.67
N GLY A 129 -5.90 1.67 2.76
CA GLY A 129 -4.81 0.69 2.80
C GLY A 129 -5.29 -0.74 2.54
N ALA A 130 -6.49 -1.11 3.03
CA ALA A 130 -7.10 -2.41 2.74
C ALA A 130 -7.42 -2.56 1.25
N VAL A 131 -7.98 -1.51 0.63
CA VAL A 131 -8.23 -1.47 -0.83
C VAL A 131 -6.93 -1.59 -1.61
N GLY A 132 -5.90 -0.82 -1.25
CA GLY A 132 -4.60 -0.87 -1.91
C GLY A 132 -3.95 -2.27 -1.88
N ARG A 133 -4.06 -2.97 -0.75
CA ARG A 133 -3.57 -4.36 -0.60
C ARG A 133 -4.37 -5.34 -1.44
N ALA A 134 -5.70 -5.22 -1.47
CA ALA A 134 -6.56 -6.09 -2.28
C ALA A 134 -6.28 -5.90 -3.78
N LEU A 135 -6.15 -4.65 -4.25
CA LEU A 135 -5.79 -4.34 -5.64
C LEU A 135 -4.42 -4.92 -6.01
N ALA A 136 -3.41 -4.75 -5.15
CA ALA A 136 -2.09 -5.30 -5.39
C ALA A 136 -2.09 -6.83 -5.41
N ALA A 137 -2.88 -7.48 -4.53
CA ALA A 137 -3.06 -8.93 -4.54
C ALA A 137 -3.76 -9.45 -5.80
N LEU A 138 -4.61 -8.61 -6.42
CA LEU A 138 -5.26 -8.93 -7.70
C LEU A 138 -4.37 -8.67 -8.93
N GLY A 139 -3.19 -8.07 -8.74
CA GLY A 139 -2.22 -7.81 -9.81
C GLY A 139 -2.00 -6.33 -10.15
N TYR A 140 -2.76 -5.41 -9.56
CA TYR A 140 -2.66 -3.98 -9.84
C TYR A 140 -1.58 -3.32 -9.00
N GLY A 141 -0.35 -3.35 -9.51
CA GLY A 141 0.82 -2.75 -8.90
C GLY A 141 1.50 -3.63 -7.84
N THR A 142 1.39 -4.94 -7.93
CA THR A 142 2.02 -5.90 -7.00
C THR A 142 3.52 -5.66 -6.87
N GLN A 143 4.22 -5.47 -7.98
CA GLN A 143 5.67 -5.22 -8.02
C GLN A 143 6.08 -3.88 -7.40
N PHE A 144 5.13 -2.99 -7.18
CA PHE A 144 5.33 -1.66 -6.57
C PHE A 144 4.64 -1.53 -5.20
N ALA A 145 4.32 -2.66 -4.58
CA ALA A 145 3.58 -2.72 -3.33
C ALA A 145 4.51 -3.20 -2.20
N PRO A 146 5.15 -2.30 -1.44
CA PRO A 146 6.08 -2.66 -0.37
C PRO A 146 5.41 -3.47 0.75
N GLU A 147 4.09 -3.44 0.84
CA GLU A 147 3.31 -4.26 1.77
C GLU A 147 3.40 -5.77 1.51
N PHE A 148 3.88 -6.18 0.33
CA PHE A 148 4.18 -7.58 -0.03
C PHE A 148 5.67 -7.90 0.03
N ASP A 149 6.51 -6.91 0.36
CA ASP A 149 7.92 -7.13 0.58
C ASP A 149 8.15 -7.66 2.00
N GLU A 150 8.59 -8.90 2.10
CA GLU A 150 8.81 -9.57 3.38
C GLU A 150 10.03 -9.08 4.16
N GLY A 151 10.79 -8.14 3.58
CA GLY A 151 11.99 -7.58 4.19
C GLY A 151 13.15 -8.59 4.28
N GLU A 152 14.35 -8.11 4.57
CA GLU A 152 15.59 -8.87 4.53
C GLU A 152 15.70 -10.00 5.58
N HIS A 153 14.76 -10.10 6.54
CA HIS A 153 14.91 -10.97 7.71
C HIS A 153 13.79 -11.98 7.94
N ARG A 154 12.72 -11.99 7.14
CA ARG A 154 11.62 -12.96 7.25
C ARG A 154 11.09 -13.29 5.86
N ILE A 155 11.58 -14.37 5.30
CA ILE A 155 11.05 -15.00 4.09
C ILE A 155 10.08 -16.07 4.56
N VAL A 156 8.78 -15.88 4.33
CA VAL A 156 7.73 -16.82 4.76
C VAL A 156 7.88 -18.16 4.04
N ASP A 157 8.36 -18.15 2.80
CA ASP A 157 8.51 -19.33 1.95
C ASP A 157 9.92 -19.93 1.94
N THR A 158 10.78 -19.55 2.88
CA THR A 158 12.11 -20.16 2.97
C THR A 158 12.00 -21.64 3.37
N PRO A 159 12.54 -22.58 2.58
CA PRO A 159 12.55 -23.98 2.93
C PRO A 159 13.25 -24.18 4.30
N VAL A 160 12.59 -24.88 5.20
CA VAL A 160 13.21 -25.26 6.49
C VAL A 160 14.36 -26.21 6.21
N VAL A 161 15.58 -25.70 6.25
CA VAL A 161 16.78 -26.56 6.20
C VAL A 161 16.84 -27.31 7.53
N LYS A 162 16.46 -28.58 7.50
CA LYS A 162 16.71 -29.48 8.66
C LYS A 162 18.22 -29.60 8.83
N ARG A 163 18.73 -29.13 9.95
CA ARG A 163 20.09 -29.43 10.42
C ARG A 163 20.19 -30.84 10.97
#